data_fe92c70437849c8c67b8b02fe0cac1e2
#
_entry.id   fe92c70437849c8c67b8b02fe0cac1e2
#
_cell.length_a   1.000
_cell.length_b   1.000
_cell.length_c   1.000
_cell.angle_alpha   90.00
_cell.angle_beta   90.00
_cell.angle_gamma   90.00
#
_symmetry.space_group_name_H-M   'P 1'
#
loop_
_entity.id
_entity.type
_entity.pdbx_description
1 polymer ?
#
loop_
_entity_poly.entity_id
_entity_poly.type
_entity_poly.pdbx_seq_one_letter_code
_entity_poly.pdbx_strand_id
1 'polypeptide(L)'
;MSKKTIYILIGVALLLIAGLVILSKKGIIGNKDAGTEVEITQVVPMTIVETVSATGKIQPEIEVKISSEVSGEIISLNVKEGQVVKKGDLLVKINPDLYTSGYNRSVSNLSGTKANLSQADASFKESKSSYDRNKTLYDKGIISKSDWDKAVGAYEVAKAAKQTAFFNVQSASATVNEAKDNLGRTTIYAPADGTISMLNVELGERVLGTQQMTGTEILRVANLNNMEVEVDVNENDIVKIKVGDEANVEVDAYLKKQFKGTVTSISNSASSTLTADQVTNFKVKVRILKESYQDLLEGKPDTYSPFRPGMTATVDIITQTKSDVLAVPISSVVVKSDT
;
A
#
# COMPACT_ATOMS: atom_id res chain seq x y z
N MET A 1 69.82 78.21 -10.38
CA MET A 1 70.13 76.92 -11.05
C MET A 1 70.92 77.23 -12.29
N SER A 2 72.09 76.57 -12.47
CA SER A 2 73.01 76.80 -13.59
C SER A 2 72.33 76.23 -14.87
N LYS A 3 72.45 76.94 -16.04
CA LYS A 3 71.94 76.55 -17.31
C LYS A 3 72.28 75.09 -17.71
N LYS A 4 73.41 74.57 -17.23
CA LYS A 4 73.89 73.20 -17.39
C LYS A 4 73.01 72.14 -16.69
N THR A 5 72.49 72.45 -15.48
CA THR A 5 71.63 71.53 -14.74
C THR A 5 70.23 71.39 -15.35
N ILE A 6 69.73 72.41 -16.08
CA ILE A 6 68.45 72.37 -16.78
C ILE A 6 68.56 71.47 -18.01
N TYR A 7 69.69 71.54 -18.79
CA TYR A 7 69.86 70.66 -19.93
C TYR A 7 70.03 69.18 -19.54
N ILE A 8 70.64 68.91 -18.40
CA ILE A 8 70.78 67.54 -17.86
C ILE A 8 69.39 67.02 -17.44
N LEU A 9 68.54 67.83 -16.81
CA LEU A 9 67.17 67.43 -16.41
C LEU A 9 66.30 67.16 -17.64
N ILE A 10 66.43 67.99 -18.69
CA ILE A 10 65.66 67.76 -19.95
C ILE A 10 66.17 66.48 -20.64
N GLY A 11 67.47 66.21 -20.64
CA GLY A 11 68.00 64.98 -21.20
C GLY A 11 67.53 63.72 -20.46
N VAL A 12 67.47 63.79 -19.14
CA VAL A 12 66.96 62.66 -18.32
C VAL A 12 65.45 62.46 -18.53
N ALA A 13 64.67 63.56 -18.64
CA ALA A 13 63.23 63.47 -18.93
C ALA A 13 62.95 62.89 -20.32
N LEU A 14 63.76 63.25 -21.34
CA LEU A 14 63.62 62.67 -22.67
C LEU A 14 63.98 61.19 -22.71
N LEU A 15 65.00 60.76 -21.94
CA LEU A 15 65.36 59.37 -21.81
C LEU A 15 64.28 58.53 -21.08
N LEU A 16 63.66 59.14 -20.07
CA LEU A 16 62.54 58.49 -19.37
C LEU A 16 61.30 58.34 -20.26
N ILE A 17 60.98 59.37 -21.07
CA ILE A 17 59.89 59.34 -22.04
C ILE A 17 60.18 58.30 -23.13
N ALA A 18 61.42 58.29 -23.65
CA ALA A 18 61.83 57.31 -24.64
C ALA A 18 61.79 55.88 -24.09
N GLY A 19 62.20 55.72 -22.83
CA GLY A 19 62.07 54.44 -22.08
C GLY A 19 60.62 53.98 -21.94
N LEU A 20 59.72 54.87 -21.53
CA LEU A 20 58.30 54.60 -21.43
C LEU A 20 57.64 54.24 -22.79
N VAL A 21 58.01 54.91 -23.88
CA VAL A 21 57.51 54.61 -25.21
C VAL A 21 58.01 53.22 -25.69
N ILE A 22 59.29 52.89 -25.39
CA ILE A 22 59.85 51.58 -25.73
C ILE A 22 59.21 50.46 -24.88
N LEU A 23 58.94 50.70 -23.58
CA LEU A 23 58.22 49.75 -22.74
C LEU A 23 56.74 49.58 -23.15
N SER A 24 56.10 50.65 -23.55
CA SER A 24 54.73 50.59 -24.13
C SER A 24 54.67 49.88 -25.46
N LYS A 25 55.65 50.11 -26.37
CA LYS A 25 55.73 49.34 -27.65
C LYS A 25 56.12 47.87 -27.46
N LYS A 26 56.86 47.53 -26.45
CA LYS A 26 57.15 46.14 -26.08
C LYS A 26 55.97 45.46 -25.32
N GLY A 27 54.86 46.16 -25.07
CA GLY A 27 53.66 45.57 -24.43
C GLY A 27 53.84 45.26 -22.97
N ILE A 28 54.84 45.85 -22.27
CA ILE A 28 55.05 45.61 -20.82
C ILE A 28 54.20 46.57 -20.01
N ILE A 29 53.80 47.74 -20.57
CA ILE A 29 52.92 48.69 -19.93
C ILE A 29 51.76 48.97 -20.90
N GLY A 30 50.68 48.32 -20.73
CA GLY A 30 49.42 48.37 -21.49
C GLY A 30 48.74 47.03 -21.29
N ASN A 31 47.55 47.07 -20.75
CA ASN A 31 46.70 45.88 -20.74
C ASN A 31 46.58 45.40 -22.19
N LYS A 32 47.33 44.35 -22.55
CA LYS A 32 46.85 43.52 -23.64
C LYS A 32 45.49 43.03 -23.15
N ASP A 33 44.45 43.25 -23.93
CA ASP A 33 43.24 42.47 -23.78
C ASP A 33 43.68 40.99 -23.79
N ALA A 34 43.87 40.45 -22.59
CA ALA A 34 44.03 39.05 -22.40
C ALA A 34 42.70 38.45 -22.89
N GLY A 35 42.67 37.99 -24.11
CA GLY A 35 41.51 37.24 -24.60
C GLY A 35 41.16 36.22 -23.57
N THR A 36 39.88 36.09 -23.26
CA THR A 36 39.40 35.09 -22.34
C THR A 36 39.87 33.74 -22.83
N GLU A 37 40.64 33.03 -22.00
CA GLU A 37 41.07 31.67 -22.29
C GLU A 37 39.84 30.79 -22.43
N VAL A 38 39.60 30.26 -23.62
CA VAL A 38 38.42 29.43 -23.90
C VAL A 38 38.89 28.01 -24.18
N GLU A 39 38.24 27.06 -23.54
CA GLU A 39 38.40 25.66 -23.81
C GLU A 39 37.58 25.27 -25.02
N ILE A 40 38.17 24.68 -26.02
CA ILE A 40 37.48 24.24 -27.23
C ILE A 40 37.15 22.75 -27.07
N THR A 41 35.88 22.44 -27.02
CA THR A 41 35.40 21.04 -26.99
C THR A 41 34.72 20.71 -28.31
N GLN A 42 35.05 19.56 -28.86
CA GLN A 42 34.40 19.07 -30.07
C GLN A 42 33.00 18.57 -29.76
N VAL A 43 32.00 19.08 -30.44
CA VAL A 43 30.59 18.63 -30.28
C VAL A 43 30.49 17.26 -30.95
N VAL A 44 30.16 16.25 -30.15
CA VAL A 44 29.92 14.89 -30.62
C VAL A 44 28.47 14.49 -30.33
N PRO A 45 27.86 13.69 -31.20
CA PRO A 45 26.53 13.14 -30.89
C PRO A 45 26.58 12.32 -29.60
N MET A 46 25.63 12.59 -28.70
CA MET A 46 25.50 11.81 -27.47
C MET A 46 24.02 11.52 -27.16
N THR A 47 23.81 10.53 -26.34
CA THR A 47 22.47 10.21 -25.85
C THR A 47 22.19 11.03 -24.60
N ILE A 48 21.09 11.77 -24.62
CA ILE A 48 20.59 12.53 -23.45
C ILE A 48 19.39 11.78 -22.89
N VAL A 49 19.43 11.55 -21.58
CA VAL A 49 18.38 10.90 -20.83
C VAL A 49 17.77 11.94 -19.89
N GLU A 50 16.47 12.17 -20.01
CA GLU A 50 15.71 12.96 -19.03
C GLU A 50 15.23 12.04 -17.91
N THR A 51 15.57 12.39 -16.67
CA THR A 51 15.18 11.61 -15.50
C THR A 51 14.41 12.45 -14.51
N VAL A 52 13.47 11.82 -13.83
CA VAL A 52 12.78 12.36 -12.65
C VAL A 52 13.26 11.59 -11.44
N SER A 53 13.94 12.29 -10.53
CA SER A 53 14.44 11.72 -9.29
C SER A 53 13.42 11.87 -8.17
N ALA A 54 13.11 10.79 -7.47
CA ALA A 54 12.22 10.78 -6.33
C ALA A 54 12.70 9.81 -5.25
N THR A 55 12.43 10.12 -3.99
CA THR A 55 12.76 9.27 -2.86
C THR A 55 11.52 8.59 -2.31
N GLY A 56 11.71 7.38 -1.78
CA GLY A 56 10.61 6.63 -1.24
C GLY A 56 11.03 5.47 -0.36
N LYS A 57 10.08 4.58 -0.08
CA LYS A 57 10.31 3.39 0.73
C LYS A 57 10.05 2.13 -0.06
N ILE A 58 10.91 1.15 0.18
CA ILE A 58 10.73 -0.20 -0.34
C ILE A 58 9.62 -0.88 0.44
N GLN A 59 8.68 -1.47 -0.28
CA GLN A 59 7.58 -2.25 0.28
C GLN A 59 7.31 -3.50 -0.58
N PRO A 60 6.70 -4.53 -0.03
CA PRO A 60 6.27 -5.68 -0.83
C PRO A 60 5.11 -5.27 -1.74
N GLU A 61 5.05 -5.84 -2.95
CA GLU A 61 3.96 -5.60 -3.90
C GLU A 61 2.60 -6.01 -3.29
N ILE A 62 2.59 -7.10 -2.52
CA ILE A 62 1.40 -7.60 -1.82
C ILE A 62 1.73 -7.73 -0.33
N GLU A 63 1.04 -6.97 0.49
CA GLU A 63 1.06 -7.07 1.94
C GLU A 63 -0.37 -7.16 2.48
N VAL A 64 -0.64 -8.17 3.29
CA VAL A 64 -1.92 -8.35 3.95
C VAL A 64 -1.76 -8.08 5.44
N LYS A 65 -2.41 -7.03 5.93
CA LYS A 65 -2.50 -6.71 7.35
C LYS A 65 -3.57 -7.59 7.98
N ILE A 66 -3.21 -8.32 9.02
CA ILE A 66 -4.11 -9.18 9.76
C ILE A 66 -4.39 -8.54 11.11
N SER A 67 -5.66 -8.19 11.31
CA SER A 67 -6.15 -7.59 12.55
C SER A 67 -7.14 -8.52 13.23
N SER A 68 -7.27 -8.38 14.54
CA SER A 68 -8.26 -9.16 15.29
C SER A 68 -9.68 -8.68 14.99
N GLU A 69 -10.57 -9.61 14.68
CA GLU A 69 -12.00 -9.34 14.52
C GLU A 69 -12.78 -9.57 15.82
N VAL A 70 -12.15 -10.18 16.82
CA VAL A 70 -12.73 -10.53 18.11
C VAL A 70 -11.79 -10.13 19.25
N SER A 71 -12.35 -9.83 20.42
CA SER A 71 -11.57 -9.42 21.58
C SER A 71 -11.23 -10.64 22.45
N GLY A 72 -9.99 -10.73 22.93
CA GLY A 72 -9.57 -11.79 23.83
C GLY A 72 -8.07 -11.81 24.08
N GLU A 73 -7.61 -12.75 24.86
CA GLU A 73 -6.21 -13.01 25.14
C GLU A 73 -5.63 -13.99 24.11
N ILE A 74 -4.42 -13.76 23.66
CA ILE A 74 -3.70 -14.66 22.76
C ILE A 74 -3.17 -15.84 23.55
N ILE A 75 -3.75 -17.03 23.32
CA ILE A 75 -3.37 -18.26 23.99
C ILE A 75 -2.36 -19.13 23.21
N SER A 76 -2.20 -18.84 21.92
CA SER A 76 -1.23 -19.51 21.07
C SER A 76 -0.75 -18.58 19.97
N LEU A 77 0.57 -18.47 19.81
CA LEU A 77 1.26 -17.70 18.78
C LEU A 77 2.28 -18.64 18.13
N ASN A 78 1.91 -19.19 16.98
CA ASN A 78 2.66 -20.29 16.35
C ASN A 78 3.68 -19.79 15.32
N VAL A 79 3.86 -18.47 15.20
CA VAL A 79 4.69 -17.85 14.18
C VAL A 79 5.65 -16.85 14.79
N LYS A 80 6.74 -16.59 14.06
CA LYS A 80 7.75 -15.58 14.40
C LYS A 80 7.94 -14.63 13.22
N GLU A 81 8.41 -13.43 13.50
CA GLU A 81 8.82 -12.48 12.47
C GLU A 81 9.90 -13.10 11.56
N GLY A 82 9.75 -12.90 10.24
CA GLY A 82 10.61 -13.50 9.23
C GLY A 82 10.27 -14.96 8.87
N GLN A 83 9.30 -15.60 9.51
CA GLN A 83 8.90 -16.96 9.18
C GLN A 83 8.05 -17.02 7.92
N VAL A 84 8.33 -18.00 7.04
CA VAL A 84 7.52 -18.30 5.87
C VAL A 84 6.28 -19.08 6.28
N VAL A 85 5.13 -18.69 5.77
CA VAL A 85 3.83 -19.31 6.02
C VAL A 85 3.13 -19.60 4.69
N LYS A 86 2.31 -20.65 4.70
CA LYS A 86 1.44 -21.02 3.57
C LYS A 86 0.00 -20.65 3.89
N LYS A 87 -0.79 -20.43 2.85
CA LYS A 87 -2.23 -20.20 2.98
C LYS A 87 -2.88 -21.33 3.79
N GLY A 88 -3.60 -20.95 4.84
CA GLY A 88 -4.27 -21.90 5.74
C GLY A 88 -3.45 -22.30 6.96
N ASP A 89 -2.19 -21.91 7.09
CA ASP A 89 -1.41 -22.15 8.31
C ASP A 89 -2.01 -21.38 9.49
N LEU A 90 -2.00 -22.02 10.66
CA LEU A 90 -2.47 -21.42 11.91
C LEU A 90 -1.43 -20.41 12.41
N LEU A 91 -1.83 -19.15 12.47
CA LEU A 91 -0.97 -18.05 12.91
C LEU A 91 -1.15 -17.78 14.40
N VAL A 92 -2.38 -17.45 14.80
CA VAL A 92 -2.71 -16.99 16.15
C VAL A 92 -4.01 -17.63 16.59
N LYS A 93 -4.09 -17.97 17.88
CA LYS A 93 -5.32 -18.41 18.52
C LYS A 93 -5.63 -17.53 19.72
N ILE A 94 -6.81 -16.92 19.69
CA ILE A 94 -7.39 -16.13 20.78
C ILE A 94 -8.21 -17.06 21.67
N ASN A 95 -8.29 -16.75 22.95
CA ASN A 95 -9.05 -17.56 23.91
C ASN A 95 -10.52 -17.70 23.46
N PRO A 96 -10.99 -18.93 23.15
CA PRO A 96 -12.32 -19.18 22.60
C PRO A 96 -13.40 -19.36 23.66
N ASP A 97 -13.07 -19.38 24.96
CA ASP A 97 -13.99 -19.85 26.03
C ASP A 97 -15.30 -19.06 26.06
N LEU A 98 -15.23 -17.73 25.95
CA LEU A 98 -16.38 -16.85 25.90
C LEU A 98 -17.27 -17.15 24.68
N TYR A 99 -16.66 -17.31 23.51
CA TYR A 99 -17.33 -17.56 22.24
C TYR A 99 -17.91 -18.97 22.19
N THR A 100 -17.20 -19.96 22.73
CA THR A 100 -17.70 -21.34 22.90
C THR A 100 -18.93 -21.39 23.79
N SER A 101 -18.91 -20.66 24.90
CA SER A 101 -20.07 -20.55 25.80
C SER A 101 -21.25 -19.87 25.13
N GLY A 102 -21.02 -18.81 24.34
CA GLY A 102 -22.03 -18.13 23.53
C GLY A 102 -22.63 -19.04 22.46
N TYR A 103 -21.80 -19.77 21.74
CA TYR A 103 -22.24 -20.77 20.75
C TYR A 103 -23.11 -21.86 21.39
N ASN A 104 -22.67 -22.47 22.51
CA ASN A 104 -23.43 -23.49 23.19
C ASN A 104 -24.80 -22.99 23.71
N ARG A 105 -24.85 -21.75 24.18
CA ARG A 105 -26.11 -21.09 24.59
C ARG A 105 -27.07 -20.93 23.39
N SER A 106 -26.56 -20.50 22.24
CA SER A 106 -27.35 -20.35 21.02
C SER A 106 -27.87 -21.68 20.50
N VAL A 107 -27.05 -22.76 20.55
CA VAL A 107 -27.46 -24.13 20.21
C VAL A 107 -28.58 -24.64 21.14
N SER A 108 -28.46 -24.36 22.44
CA SER A 108 -29.49 -24.75 23.43
C SER A 108 -30.82 -24.03 23.15
N ASN A 109 -30.76 -22.72 22.82
CA ASN A 109 -31.95 -21.95 22.44
C ASN A 109 -32.59 -22.49 21.14
N LEU A 110 -31.80 -22.82 20.14
CA LEU A 110 -32.28 -23.47 18.92
C LEU A 110 -32.99 -24.79 19.21
N SER A 111 -32.43 -25.57 20.13
CA SER A 111 -33.09 -26.85 20.57
C SER A 111 -34.43 -26.62 21.23
N GLY A 112 -34.58 -25.59 22.06
CA GLY A 112 -35.83 -25.17 22.63
C GLY A 112 -36.87 -24.70 21.60
N THR A 113 -36.43 -23.89 20.61
CA THR A 113 -37.35 -23.44 19.54
C THR A 113 -37.77 -24.59 18.62
N LYS A 114 -36.89 -25.59 18.37
CA LYS A 114 -37.27 -26.82 17.65
C LYS A 114 -38.31 -27.64 18.41
N ALA A 115 -38.20 -27.74 19.72
CA ALA A 115 -39.22 -28.40 20.57
C ALA A 115 -40.58 -27.67 20.45
N ASN A 116 -40.60 -26.33 20.48
CA ASN A 116 -41.81 -25.55 20.28
C ASN A 116 -42.42 -25.76 18.88
N LEU A 117 -41.59 -25.86 17.84
CA LEU A 117 -42.08 -26.21 16.50
C LEU A 117 -42.71 -27.58 16.47
N SER A 118 -42.11 -28.57 17.12
CA SER A 118 -42.68 -29.92 17.22
C SER A 118 -44.03 -29.94 17.90
N GLN A 119 -44.18 -29.14 18.97
CA GLN A 119 -45.50 -28.98 19.66
C GLN A 119 -46.51 -28.30 18.75
N ALA A 120 -46.14 -27.22 18.05
CA ALA A 120 -47.02 -26.53 17.11
C ALA A 120 -47.41 -27.46 15.92
N ASP A 121 -46.49 -28.28 15.44
CA ASP A 121 -46.78 -29.27 14.40
C ASP A 121 -47.76 -30.37 14.86
N ALA A 122 -47.66 -30.82 16.11
CA ALA A 122 -48.61 -31.76 16.70
C ALA A 122 -50.02 -31.14 16.81
N SER A 123 -50.13 -29.92 17.33
CA SER A 123 -51.41 -29.19 17.39
C SER A 123 -52.00 -28.92 16.01
N PHE A 124 -51.19 -28.61 15.03
CA PHE A 124 -51.61 -28.44 13.64
C PHE A 124 -52.18 -29.76 13.06
N LYS A 125 -51.51 -30.87 13.29
CA LYS A 125 -51.98 -32.21 12.83
C LYS A 125 -53.31 -32.58 13.46
N GLU A 126 -53.51 -32.27 14.76
CA GLU A 126 -54.78 -32.47 15.46
C GLU A 126 -55.89 -31.63 14.84
N SER A 127 -55.67 -30.32 14.71
CA SER A 127 -56.63 -29.37 14.13
C SER A 127 -56.96 -29.71 12.68
N LYS A 128 -55.96 -30.15 11.92
CA LYS A 128 -56.16 -30.62 10.53
C LYS A 128 -57.04 -31.85 10.48
N SER A 129 -56.79 -32.84 11.33
CA SER A 129 -57.64 -34.05 11.38
C SER A 129 -59.09 -33.73 11.76
N SER A 130 -59.30 -32.76 12.67
CA SER A 130 -60.64 -32.26 13.04
C SER A 130 -61.30 -31.54 11.87
N TYR A 131 -60.55 -30.66 11.19
CA TYR A 131 -61.02 -29.96 9.99
C TYR A 131 -61.45 -30.94 8.91
N ASP A 132 -60.62 -31.93 8.56
CA ASP A 132 -60.92 -32.91 7.50
C ASP A 132 -62.21 -33.75 7.84
N ARG A 133 -62.39 -34.14 9.11
CA ARG A 133 -63.64 -34.80 9.57
C ARG A 133 -64.86 -33.91 9.46
N ASN A 134 -64.72 -32.65 9.99
CA ASN A 134 -65.86 -31.70 9.99
C ASN A 134 -66.23 -31.28 8.57
N LYS A 135 -65.26 -31.21 7.63
CA LYS A 135 -65.52 -30.95 6.24
C LYS A 135 -66.40 -32.06 5.64
N THR A 136 -66.06 -33.33 5.89
CA THR A 136 -66.87 -34.48 5.39
C THR A 136 -68.29 -34.50 5.98
N LEU A 137 -68.48 -34.11 7.23
CA LEU A 137 -69.76 -34.04 7.88
C LEU A 137 -70.61 -32.86 7.39
N TYR A 138 -69.96 -31.71 7.11
CA TYR A 138 -70.63 -30.52 6.56
C TYR A 138 -71.10 -30.76 5.13
N ASP A 139 -70.24 -31.39 4.30
CA ASP A 139 -70.57 -31.74 2.92
C ASP A 139 -71.76 -32.73 2.83
N LYS A 140 -71.97 -33.52 3.88
CA LYS A 140 -73.13 -34.42 4.05
C LYS A 140 -74.35 -33.77 4.71
N GLY A 141 -74.26 -32.50 5.07
CA GLY A 141 -75.35 -31.77 5.73
C GLY A 141 -75.61 -32.18 7.20
N ILE A 142 -74.65 -32.86 7.88
CA ILE A 142 -74.83 -33.38 9.24
C ILE A 142 -74.55 -32.37 10.32
N ILE A 143 -73.65 -31.35 10.09
CA ILE A 143 -73.28 -30.32 11.05
C ILE A 143 -73.73 -28.94 10.58
N SER A 144 -73.85 -27.98 11.56
CA SER A 144 -74.24 -26.61 11.27
C SER A 144 -73.07 -25.82 10.64
N LYS A 145 -73.43 -24.76 9.87
CA LYS A 145 -72.39 -23.85 9.33
C LYS A 145 -71.51 -23.20 10.45
N SER A 146 -72.12 -22.90 11.61
CA SER A 146 -71.39 -22.37 12.74
C SER A 146 -70.28 -23.34 13.24
N ASP A 147 -70.56 -24.64 13.30
CA ASP A 147 -69.60 -25.63 13.77
C ASP A 147 -68.50 -25.87 12.71
N TRP A 148 -68.87 -25.79 11.43
CA TRP A 148 -67.90 -25.80 10.35
C TRP A 148 -66.95 -24.58 10.42
N ASP A 149 -67.50 -23.36 10.56
CA ASP A 149 -66.72 -22.14 10.63
C ASP A 149 -65.74 -22.14 11.86
N LYS A 150 -66.16 -22.73 12.99
CA LYS A 150 -65.26 -22.95 14.15
C LYS A 150 -64.11 -23.92 13.81
N ALA A 151 -64.37 -24.99 13.09
CA ALA A 151 -63.34 -25.96 12.69
C ALA A 151 -62.32 -25.33 11.72
N VAL A 152 -62.81 -24.52 10.76
CA VAL A 152 -61.97 -23.76 9.84
C VAL A 152 -61.07 -22.76 10.61
N GLY A 153 -61.68 -21.98 11.53
CA GLY A 153 -60.91 -21.02 12.34
C GLY A 153 -59.82 -21.67 13.18
N ALA A 154 -60.15 -22.82 13.85
CA ALA A 154 -59.16 -23.56 14.61
C ALA A 154 -58.00 -24.11 13.76
N TYR A 155 -58.31 -24.58 12.53
CA TYR A 155 -57.29 -25.06 11.58
C TYR A 155 -56.36 -23.90 11.15
N GLU A 156 -56.92 -22.75 10.74
CA GLU A 156 -56.13 -21.60 10.28
C GLU A 156 -55.23 -21.02 11.42
N VAL A 157 -55.76 -20.99 12.66
CA VAL A 157 -54.95 -20.57 13.83
C VAL A 157 -53.80 -21.53 14.08
N ALA A 158 -54.03 -22.85 14.06
CA ALA A 158 -52.98 -23.84 14.25
C ALA A 158 -51.95 -23.82 13.13
N LYS A 159 -52.40 -23.58 11.90
CA LYS A 159 -51.51 -23.42 10.72
C LYS A 159 -50.60 -22.20 10.87
N ALA A 160 -51.16 -21.07 11.26
CA ALA A 160 -50.41 -19.83 11.50
C ALA A 160 -49.40 -20.01 12.66
N ALA A 161 -49.81 -20.69 13.76
CA ALA A 161 -48.90 -20.98 14.89
C ALA A 161 -47.72 -21.85 14.47
N LYS A 162 -47.94 -22.91 13.67
CA LYS A 162 -46.88 -23.73 13.10
C LYS A 162 -45.91 -22.91 12.24
N GLN A 163 -46.46 -22.04 11.38
CA GLN A 163 -45.65 -21.18 10.51
C GLN A 163 -44.79 -20.21 11.33
N THR A 164 -45.35 -19.60 12.35
CA THR A 164 -44.61 -18.73 13.28
C THR A 164 -43.48 -19.51 14.00
N ALA A 165 -43.78 -20.71 14.52
CA ALA A 165 -42.76 -21.55 15.15
C ALA A 165 -41.65 -21.97 14.18
N PHE A 166 -41.99 -22.21 12.91
CA PHE A 166 -41.00 -22.49 11.86
C PHE A 166 -40.05 -21.30 11.64
N PHE A 167 -40.56 -20.09 11.54
CA PHE A 167 -39.73 -18.89 11.39
C PHE A 167 -38.87 -18.58 12.62
N ASN A 168 -39.42 -18.91 13.81
CA ASN A 168 -38.64 -18.80 15.05
C ASN A 168 -37.41 -19.75 15.04
N VAL A 169 -37.56 -20.97 14.54
CA VAL A 169 -36.45 -21.92 14.36
C VAL A 169 -35.43 -21.37 13.35
N GLN A 170 -35.91 -20.78 12.26
CA GLN A 170 -35.02 -20.20 11.25
C GLN A 170 -34.20 -19.01 11.84
N SER A 171 -34.87 -18.13 12.62
CA SER A 171 -34.20 -17.03 13.32
C SER A 171 -33.15 -17.55 14.31
N ALA A 172 -33.55 -18.52 15.18
CA ALA A 172 -32.60 -19.13 16.13
C ALA A 172 -31.41 -19.83 15.45
N SER A 173 -31.65 -20.45 14.27
CA SER A 173 -30.58 -21.03 13.46
C SER A 173 -29.59 -19.98 12.93
N ALA A 174 -30.09 -18.80 12.52
CA ALA A 174 -29.24 -17.68 12.13
C ALA A 174 -28.36 -17.20 13.27
N THR A 175 -28.91 -17.10 14.49
CA THR A 175 -28.14 -16.75 15.70
C THR A 175 -27.05 -17.78 16.03
N VAL A 176 -27.33 -19.07 15.81
CA VAL A 176 -26.31 -20.13 15.97
C VAL A 176 -25.17 -19.96 14.97
N ASN A 177 -25.49 -19.65 13.71
CA ASN A 177 -24.46 -19.43 12.68
C ASN A 177 -23.60 -18.20 13.02
N GLU A 178 -24.21 -17.10 13.46
CA GLU A 178 -23.47 -15.92 13.92
C GLU A 178 -22.53 -16.24 15.08
N ALA A 179 -23.00 -16.97 16.10
CA ALA A 179 -22.16 -17.39 17.22
C ALA A 179 -21.03 -18.35 16.79
N LYS A 180 -21.28 -19.22 15.80
CA LYS A 180 -20.29 -20.11 15.20
C LYS A 180 -19.22 -19.33 14.45
N ASP A 181 -19.60 -18.33 13.67
CA ASP A 181 -18.67 -17.48 12.91
C ASP A 181 -17.78 -16.69 13.88
N ASN A 182 -18.34 -16.12 14.94
CA ASN A 182 -17.58 -15.43 15.96
C ASN A 182 -16.59 -16.37 16.69
N LEU A 183 -16.98 -17.62 16.93
CA LEU A 183 -16.07 -18.65 17.45
C LEU A 183 -14.97 -18.98 16.43
N GLY A 184 -15.29 -19.09 15.14
CA GLY A 184 -14.31 -19.31 14.06
C GLY A 184 -13.26 -18.23 13.99
N ARG A 185 -13.66 -16.95 14.20
CA ARG A 185 -12.76 -15.78 14.19
C ARG A 185 -11.74 -15.74 15.32
N THR A 186 -11.91 -16.58 16.36
CA THR A 186 -10.89 -16.74 17.42
C THR A 186 -9.62 -17.44 16.93
N THR A 187 -9.67 -18.10 15.78
CA THR A 187 -8.55 -18.81 15.18
C THR A 187 -8.19 -18.15 13.85
N ILE A 188 -7.01 -17.57 13.81
CA ILE A 188 -6.56 -16.75 12.68
C ILE A 188 -5.59 -17.56 11.83
N TYR A 189 -5.91 -17.68 10.54
CA TYR A 189 -5.12 -18.41 9.54
C TYR A 189 -4.50 -17.46 8.52
N ALA A 190 -3.42 -17.89 7.89
CA ALA A 190 -2.80 -17.16 6.80
C ALA A 190 -3.73 -17.09 5.56
N PRO A 191 -4.04 -15.89 5.05
CA PRO A 191 -4.92 -15.73 3.89
C PRO A 191 -4.23 -16.04 2.55
N ALA A 192 -2.88 -15.96 2.52
CA ALA A 192 -2.05 -16.19 1.35
C ALA A 192 -0.68 -16.73 1.77
N ASP A 193 0.06 -17.27 0.80
CA ASP A 193 1.47 -17.64 0.97
C ASP A 193 2.32 -16.38 1.11
N GLY A 194 3.30 -16.40 2.02
CA GLY A 194 4.17 -15.25 2.23
C GLY A 194 5.10 -15.41 3.43
N THR A 195 5.70 -14.31 3.83
CA THR A 195 6.57 -14.22 5.00
C THR A 195 5.96 -13.23 5.99
N ILE A 196 6.06 -13.51 7.28
CA ILE A 196 5.64 -12.58 8.34
C ILE A 196 6.60 -11.38 8.31
N SER A 197 6.13 -10.24 7.79
CA SER A 197 6.93 -9.00 7.68
C SER A 197 7.00 -8.22 8.99
N MET A 198 5.95 -8.36 9.82
CA MET A 198 5.82 -7.67 11.10
C MET A 198 4.93 -8.48 12.04
N LEU A 199 5.30 -8.52 13.31
CA LEU A 199 4.51 -9.14 14.39
C LEU A 199 4.37 -8.11 15.52
N ASN A 200 3.13 -7.65 15.76
CA ASN A 200 2.84 -6.54 16.68
C ASN A 200 2.34 -7.00 18.04
N VAL A 201 2.22 -8.32 18.27
CA VAL A 201 1.61 -8.86 19.49
C VAL A 201 2.46 -9.98 20.09
N GLU A 202 2.29 -10.20 21.38
CA GLU A 202 2.97 -11.25 22.14
C GLU A 202 1.98 -12.29 22.71
N LEU A 203 2.51 -13.47 23.08
CA LEU A 203 1.72 -14.50 23.74
C LEU A 203 1.25 -13.99 25.11
N GLY A 204 -0.06 -14.15 25.42
CA GLY A 204 -0.67 -13.64 26.64
C GLY A 204 -1.18 -12.20 26.52
N GLU A 205 -0.91 -11.50 25.44
CA GLU A 205 -1.41 -10.14 25.20
C GLU A 205 -2.90 -10.16 24.90
N ARG A 206 -3.60 -9.10 25.31
CA ARG A 206 -5.02 -8.92 25.05
C ARG A 206 -5.25 -8.04 23.83
N VAL A 207 -5.86 -8.62 22.80
CA VAL A 207 -6.26 -7.91 21.58
C VAL A 207 -7.72 -7.49 21.66
N LEU A 208 -8.02 -6.39 20.97
CA LEU A 208 -9.37 -5.85 20.83
C LEU A 208 -9.81 -5.98 19.36
N GLY A 209 -11.03 -6.42 19.15
CA GLY A 209 -11.67 -6.47 17.85
C GLY A 209 -13.17 -6.39 18.00
N THR A 210 -13.79 -5.52 17.22
CA THR A 210 -15.26 -5.39 17.14
C THR A 210 -15.64 -5.18 15.68
N GLN A 211 -16.89 -5.49 15.34
CA GLN A 211 -17.40 -5.28 13.97
C GLN A 211 -17.48 -3.79 13.58
N GLN A 212 -17.44 -2.87 14.56
CA GLN A 212 -17.60 -1.43 14.35
C GLN A 212 -16.27 -0.66 14.35
N MET A 213 -15.18 -1.26 14.84
CA MET A 213 -13.90 -0.58 14.96
C MET A 213 -12.79 -1.44 14.34
N THR A 214 -11.81 -0.78 13.75
CA THR A 214 -10.59 -1.46 13.30
C THR A 214 -9.94 -2.16 14.50
N GLY A 215 -9.82 -3.49 14.42
CA GLY A 215 -9.22 -4.29 15.48
C GLY A 215 -7.71 -4.05 15.62
N THR A 216 -7.15 -4.55 16.74
CA THR A 216 -5.69 -4.54 16.95
C THR A 216 -5.01 -5.27 15.81
N GLU A 217 -4.05 -4.61 15.15
CA GLU A 217 -3.21 -5.21 14.12
C GLU A 217 -2.28 -6.24 14.79
N ILE A 218 -2.40 -7.50 14.40
CA ILE A 218 -1.67 -8.62 15.00
C ILE A 218 -0.34 -8.82 14.28
N LEU A 219 -0.41 -8.98 12.95
CA LEU A 219 0.78 -9.24 12.14
C LEU A 219 0.50 -8.88 10.67
N ARG A 220 1.57 -8.87 9.87
CA ARG A 220 1.50 -8.70 8.41
C ARG A 220 2.11 -9.89 7.71
N VAL A 221 1.41 -10.37 6.69
CA VAL A 221 1.93 -11.38 5.75
C VAL A 221 2.23 -10.70 4.43
N ALA A 222 3.47 -10.79 3.98
CA ALA A 222 3.96 -10.12 2.79
C ALA A 222 4.64 -11.10 1.83
N ASN A 223 4.47 -10.86 0.53
CA ASN A 223 5.25 -11.57 -0.47
C ASN A 223 6.57 -10.81 -0.74
N LEU A 224 7.66 -11.25 -0.10
CA LEU A 224 8.97 -10.62 -0.21
C LEU A 224 9.71 -10.95 -1.53
N ASN A 225 9.14 -11.80 -2.39
CA ASN A 225 9.74 -12.11 -3.68
C ASN A 225 9.59 -10.99 -4.70
N ASN A 226 8.56 -10.16 -4.56
CA ASN A 226 8.31 -9.02 -5.42
C ASN A 226 8.29 -7.77 -4.56
N MET A 227 9.32 -6.96 -4.73
CA MET A 227 9.47 -5.71 -4.00
C MET A 227 9.27 -4.52 -4.94
N GLU A 228 8.61 -3.49 -4.46
CA GLU A 228 8.42 -2.22 -5.15
C GLU A 228 8.90 -1.06 -4.27
N VAL A 229 9.28 0.03 -4.89
CA VAL A 229 9.56 1.29 -4.21
C VAL A 229 8.36 2.20 -4.42
N GLU A 230 7.72 2.64 -3.35
CA GLU A 230 6.70 3.68 -3.41
C GLU A 230 7.40 5.02 -3.20
N VAL A 231 7.48 5.82 -4.26
CA VAL A 231 8.11 7.14 -4.25
C VAL A 231 7.07 8.25 -4.36
N ASP A 232 7.38 9.39 -3.75
CA ASP A 232 6.57 10.60 -3.82
C ASP A 232 7.14 11.52 -4.89
N VAL A 233 6.39 11.71 -5.99
CA VAL A 233 6.76 12.54 -7.14
C VAL A 233 5.96 13.84 -7.14
N ASN A 234 6.64 14.95 -7.42
CA ASN A 234 6.02 16.27 -7.49
C ASN A 234 5.01 16.38 -8.65
N GLU A 235 4.00 17.22 -8.49
CA GLU A 235 2.97 17.50 -9.50
C GLU A 235 3.55 17.96 -10.86
N ASN A 236 4.64 18.72 -10.85
CA ASN A 236 5.26 19.21 -12.09
C ASN A 236 5.93 18.10 -12.91
N ASP A 237 6.36 17.03 -12.25
CA ASP A 237 7.12 15.95 -12.87
C ASP A 237 6.27 14.71 -13.16
N ILE A 238 5.16 14.52 -12.45
CA ILE A 238 4.27 13.35 -12.65
C ILE A 238 3.71 13.27 -14.07
N VAL A 239 3.50 14.43 -14.72
CA VAL A 239 2.96 14.51 -16.09
C VAL A 239 3.90 13.87 -17.11
N LYS A 240 5.20 13.79 -16.81
CA LYS A 240 6.23 13.25 -17.70
C LYS A 240 6.34 11.71 -17.57
N ILE A 241 5.91 11.15 -16.45
CA ILE A 241 6.07 9.73 -16.10
C ILE A 241 4.93 8.90 -16.70
N LYS A 242 5.26 7.73 -17.23
CA LYS A 242 4.32 6.77 -17.78
C LYS A 242 4.51 5.40 -17.14
N VAL A 243 3.41 4.65 -17.06
CA VAL A 243 3.49 3.23 -16.67
C VAL A 243 4.30 2.48 -17.72
N GLY A 244 5.30 1.72 -17.27
CA GLY A 244 6.23 1.02 -18.12
C GLY A 244 7.58 1.70 -18.30
N ASP A 245 7.77 2.94 -17.83
CA ASP A 245 9.06 3.62 -17.87
C ASP A 245 10.10 2.85 -17.06
N GLU A 246 11.32 2.79 -17.60
CA GLU A 246 12.46 2.22 -16.89
C GLU A 246 12.94 3.16 -15.79
N ALA A 247 13.42 2.58 -14.71
CA ALA A 247 13.95 3.35 -13.59
C ALA A 247 15.23 2.71 -13.03
N ASN A 248 16.13 3.55 -12.57
CA ASN A 248 17.28 3.14 -11.78
C ASN A 248 16.97 3.35 -10.31
N VAL A 249 17.11 2.31 -9.51
CA VAL A 249 16.80 2.32 -8.07
C VAL A 249 18.13 2.22 -7.31
N GLU A 250 18.39 3.22 -6.48
CA GLU A 250 19.52 3.22 -5.55
C GLU A 250 18.96 3.04 -4.13
N VAL A 251 19.38 1.97 -3.46
CA VAL A 251 18.95 1.67 -2.09
C VAL A 251 20.05 2.11 -1.12
N ASP A 252 19.72 2.92 -0.13
CA ASP A 252 20.67 3.49 0.82
C ASP A 252 21.50 2.42 1.56
N ALA A 253 20.91 1.24 1.76
CA ALA A 253 21.61 0.10 2.39
C ALA A 253 22.66 -0.56 1.49
N TYR A 254 22.63 -0.34 0.18
CA TYR A 254 23.52 -0.96 -0.81
C TYR A 254 24.29 0.11 -1.58
N LEU A 255 25.22 0.79 -0.91
CA LEU A 255 26.06 1.84 -1.49
C LEU A 255 26.75 1.36 -2.78
N LYS A 256 26.70 2.17 -3.84
CA LYS A 256 27.31 1.93 -5.16
C LYS A 256 26.67 0.82 -6.01
N LYS A 257 25.50 0.29 -5.62
CA LYS A 257 24.73 -0.64 -6.46
C LYS A 257 23.46 0.07 -6.96
N GLN A 258 23.27 0.00 -8.27
CA GLN A 258 22.04 0.44 -8.92
C GLN A 258 21.25 -0.79 -9.35
N PHE A 259 19.96 -0.79 -9.02
CA PHE A 259 19.04 -1.83 -9.41
C PHE A 259 18.12 -1.31 -10.50
N LYS A 260 17.77 -2.15 -11.45
CA LYS A 260 16.80 -1.79 -12.48
C LYS A 260 15.39 -2.00 -11.97
N GLY A 261 14.52 -1.07 -12.30
CA GLY A 261 13.10 -1.12 -11.98
C GLY A 261 12.24 -0.69 -13.16
N THR A 262 10.95 -0.89 -13.03
CA THR A 262 9.95 -0.45 -13.99
C THR A 262 8.76 0.13 -13.26
N VAL A 263 8.23 1.26 -13.75
CA VAL A 263 7.03 1.90 -13.21
C VAL A 263 5.83 0.99 -13.45
N THR A 264 5.18 0.53 -12.36
CA THR A 264 4.02 -0.36 -12.42
C THR A 264 2.70 0.36 -12.23
N SER A 265 2.69 1.43 -11.42
CA SER A 265 1.47 2.16 -11.11
C SER A 265 1.78 3.62 -10.77
N ILE A 266 0.87 4.49 -11.16
CA ILE A 266 0.88 5.92 -10.83
C ILE A 266 -0.46 6.21 -10.15
N SER A 267 -0.42 6.84 -8.96
CA SER A 267 -1.64 7.22 -8.25
C SER A 267 -2.38 8.33 -9.01
N ASN A 268 -3.69 8.15 -9.17
CA ASN A 268 -4.56 9.17 -9.78
C ASN A 268 -4.96 10.28 -8.79
N SER A 269 -4.65 10.10 -7.51
CA SER A 269 -4.96 11.07 -6.44
C SER A 269 -3.69 11.52 -5.78
N ALA A 270 -3.60 12.82 -5.53
CA ALA A 270 -2.51 13.38 -4.75
C ALA A 270 -2.55 12.86 -3.31
N SER A 271 -1.36 12.63 -2.76
CA SER A 271 -1.19 12.35 -1.33
C SER A 271 -1.29 13.69 -0.57
N SER A 272 -2.52 14.16 -0.29
CA SER A 272 -2.71 15.41 0.43
C SER A 272 -2.76 15.15 1.94
N THR A 273 -1.77 15.64 2.66
CA THR A 273 -1.97 16.09 4.03
C THR A 273 -2.50 17.52 3.97
N LEU A 274 -3.65 17.75 4.62
CA LEU A 274 -4.47 18.98 4.57
C LEU A 274 -3.79 20.23 5.21
N THR A 275 -2.58 20.56 4.81
CA THR A 275 -1.93 21.82 5.21
C THR A 275 -1.63 22.67 3.98
N ALA A 276 -2.09 23.90 3.97
CA ALA A 276 -2.11 24.82 2.82
C ALA A 276 -0.72 25.18 2.22
N ASP A 277 0.37 24.76 2.84
CA ASP A 277 1.76 25.08 2.44
C ASP A 277 2.55 23.84 1.95
N GLN A 278 1.91 22.71 1.72
CA GLN A 278 2.61 21.48 1.34
C GLN A 278 2.55 21.22 -0.17
N VAL A 279 3.73 20.90 -0.72
CA VAL A 279 3.90 20.51 -2.13
C VAL A 279 3.02 19.29 -2.44
N THR A 280 2.23 19.38 -3.51
CA THR A 280 1.39 18.28 -3.99
C THR A 280 2.26 17.17 -4.55
N ASN A 281 2.23 15.99 -3.94
CA ASN A 281 2.96 14.82 -4.39
C ASN A 281 2.00 13.71 -4.81
N PHE A 282 2.42 12.93 -5.80
CA PHE A 282 1.73 11.74 -6.28
C PHE A 282 2.57 10.50 -6.01
N LYS A 283 1.94 9.43 -5.58
CA LYS A 283 2.61 8.17 -5.33
C LYS A 283 2.84 7.41 -6.62
N VAL A 284 4.08 7.05 -6.88
CA VAL A 284 4.50 6.22 -8.00
C VAL A 284 5.12 4.94 -7.46
N LYS A 285 4.71 3.80 -8.00
CA LYS A 285 5.24 2.50 -7.62
C LYS A 285 6.17 2.00 -8.71
N VAL A 286 7.37 1.65 -8.31
CA VAL A 286 8.43 1.14 -9.18
C VAL A 286 8.84 -0.24 -8.71
N ARG A 287 8.56 -1.28 -9.50
CA ARG A 287 8.95 -2.65 -9.19
C ARG A 287 10.42 -2.84 -9.45
N ILE A 288 11.14 -3.43 -8.51
CA ILE A 288 12.54 -3.81 -8.67
C ILE A 288 12.60 -5.14 -9.44
N LEU A 289 13.36 -5.17 -10.54
CA LEU A 289 13.51 -6.36 -11.36
C LEU A 289 14.44 -7.38 -10.70
N LYS A 290 13.99 -8.64 -10.60
CA LYS A 290 14.78 -9.72 -9.97
C LYS A 290 16.14 -9.92 -10.64
N GLU A 291 16.22 -9.70 -11.94
CA GLU A 291 17.44 -9.83 -12.74
C GLU A 291 18.55 -8.88 -12.28
N SER A 292 18.18 -7.73 -11.69
CA SER A 292 19.14 -6.71 -11.25
C SER A 292 19.82 -7.01 -9.92
N TYR A 293 19.32 -7.99 -9.15
CA TYR A 293 19.87 -8.36 -7.84
C TYR A 293 20.13 -9.87 -7.66
N GLN A 294 20.23 -10.62 -8.77
CA GLN A 294 20.50 -12.07 -8.71
C GLN A 294 21.80 -12.37 -8.00
N ASP A 295 22.81 -11.52 -8.14
CA ASP A 295 24.10 -11.64 -7.45
C ASP A 295 23.99 -11.62 -5.92
N LEU A 296 22.95 -10.98 -5.38
CA LEU A 296 22.67 -10.95 -3.93
C LEU A 296 21.91 -12.20 -3.44
N LEU A 297 21.36 -12.98 -4.37
CA LEU A 297 20.59 -14.20 -4.08
C LEU A 297 21.47 -15.47 -4.14
N GLU A 298 22.66 -15.40 -4.75
CA GLU A 298 23.56 -16.55 -4.86
C GLU A 298 23.89 -17.15 -3.49
N GLY A 299 23.63 -18.46 -3.33
CA GLY A 299 23.86 -19.19 -2.10
C GLY A 299 22.86 -18.92 -0.97
N LYS A 300 21.75 -18.24 -1.22
CA LYS A 300 20.68 -17.98 -0.28
C LYS A 300 19.45 -18.85 -0.58
N PRO A 301 18.59 -19.13 0.42
CA PRO A 301 17.31 -19.82 0.17
C PRO A 301 16.40 -19.01 -0.75
N ASP A 302 15.52 -19.66 -1.50
CA ASP A 302 14.53 -19.01 -2.41
C ASP A 302 13.59 -18.02 -1.71
N THR A 303 13.46 -18.15 -0.39
CA THR A 303 12.64 -17.27 0.45
C THR A 303 13.38 -16.04 0.95
N TYR A 304 14.68 -15.92 0.64
CA TYR A 304 15.49 -14.78 1.06
C TYR A 304 15.24 -13.57 0.15
N SER A 305 14.87 -12.44 0.74
CA SER A 305 14.85 -11.15 0.05
C SER A 305 16.00 -10.28 0.58
N PRO A 306 16.81 -9.69 -0.30
CA PRO A 306 17.86 -8.74 0.10
C PRO A 306 17.23 -7.42 0.60
N PHE A 307 16.01 -7.11 0.15
CA PHE A 307 15.30 -5.90 0.53
C PHE A 307 14.35 -6.18 1.67
N ARG A 308 14.32 -5.27 2.65
CA ARG A 308 13.36 -5.33 3.76
C ARG A 308 12.33 -4.21 3.62
N PRO A 309 11.05 -4.46 3.92
CA PRO A 309 10.04 -3.41 3.99
C PRO A 309 10.50 -2.25 4.87
N GLY A 310 10.30 -1.02 4.40
CA GLY A 310 10.71 0.19 5.12
C GLY A 310 12.09 0.74 4.78
N MET A 311 12.94 0.02 4.02
CA MET A 311 14.21 0.57 3.52
C MET A 311 13.97 1.77 2.63
N THR A 312 14.83 2.80 2.74
CA THR A 312 14.79 3.99 1.88
C THR A 312 15.52 3.72 0.58
N ALA A 313 14.96 4.23 -0.50
CA ALA A 313 15.56 4.17 -1.83
C ALA A 313 15.30 5.46 -2.59
N THR A 314 16.25 5.84 -3.43
CA THR A 314 16.11 6.90 -4.43
C THR A 314 15.89 6.24 -5.79
N VAL A 315 14.95 6.76 -6.55
CA VAL A 315 14.57 6.23 -7.86
C VAL A 315 14.70 7.31 -8.90
N ASP A 316 15.49 7.06 -9.93
CA ASP A 316 15.63 7.89 -11.11
C ASP A 316 14.82 7.29 -12.26
N ILE A 317 13.63 7.83 -12.49
CA ILE A 317 12.70 7.37 -13.53
C ILE A 317 13.10 8.00 -14.86
N ILE A 318 13.34 7.19 -15.87
CA ILE A 318 13.72 7.63 -17.22
C ILE A 318 12.45 7.96 -18.00
N THR A 319 12.21 9.26 -18.22
CA THR A 319 10.99 9.74 -18.88
C THR A 319 11.18 9.90 -20.40
N GLN A 320 12.37 10.28 -20.83
CA GLN A 320 12.68 10.44 -22.25
C GLN A 320 14.15 10.16 -22.52
N THR A 321 14.42 9.41 -23.58
CA THR A 321 15.76 9.19 -24.10
C THR A 321 15.84 9.75 -25.54
N LYS A 322 16.82 10.63 -25.79
CA LYS A 322 17.09 11.17 -27.12
C LYS A 322 18.51 10.73 -27.51
N SER A 323 18.59 9.86 -28.51
CA SER A 323 19.87 9.41 -29.09
C SER A 323 20.33 10.36 -30.20
N ASP A 324 21.64 10.39 -30.42
CA ASP A 324 22.30 11.12 -31.51
C ASP A 324 22.00 12.63 -31.56
N VAL A 325 21.84 13.27 -30.40
CA VAL A 325 21.67 14.72 -30.31
C VAL A 325 23.03 15.41 -30.13
N LEU A 326 23.24 16.51 -30.85
CA LEU A 326 24.39 17.36 -30.64
C LEU A 326 24.21 18.16 -29.35
N ALA A 327 24.95 17.81 -28.32
CA ALA A 327 24.90 18.45 -27.03
C ALA A 327 26.14 19.29 -26.77
N VAL A 328 25.92 20.44 -26.12
CA VAL A 328 26.98 21.32 -25.65
C VAL A 328 26.85 21.51 -24.13
N PRO A 329 27.95 21.63 -23.40
CA PRO A 329 27.90 21.95 -21.98
C PRO A 329 27.15 23.27 -21.73
N ILE A 330 26.40 23.35 -20.66
CA ILE A 330 25.62 24.55 -20.31
C ILE A 330 26.52 25.78 -20.13
N SER A 331 27.76 25.57 -19.70
CA SER A 331 28.80 26.59 -19.57
C SER A 331 29.22 27.24 -20.93
N SER A 332 28.92 26.56 -22.04
CA SER A 332 29.21 27.07 -23.39
C SER A 332 28.12 28.01 -23.93
N VAL A 333 26.96 28.07 -23.25
CA VAL A 333 25.83 28.92 -23.68
C VAL A 333 25.89 30.22 -22.90
N VAL A 334 26.26 31.32 -23.60
CA VAL A 334 26.28 32.65 -23.05
C VAL A 334 25.09 33.44 -23.63
N VAL A 335 24.22 33.95 -22.80
CA VAL A 335 23.15 34.86 -23.22
C VAL A 335 23.77 36.27 -23.34
N LYS A 336 23.88 36.78 -24.56
CA LYS A 336 24.26 38.16 -24.80
C LYS A 336 23.00 39.01 -24.90
N SER A 337 22.78 39.89 -23.94
CA SER A 337 21.76 40.93 -24.04
C SER A 337 22.31 42.01 -24.98
N ASP A 338 21.71 42.16 -26.15
CA ASP A 338 21.93 43.36 -26.99
C ASP A 338 21.31 44.55 -26.24
N THR A 339 22.19 45.46 -25.86
CA THR A 339 21.81 46.80 -25.32
C THR A 339 21.66 47.78 -26.48
#